data_d7d11284637ab5eb9dae2e426a1c2c56
#
_entry.id   d7d11284637ab5eb9dae2e426a1c2c56
#
_cell.length_a   1.000
_cell.length_b   1.000
_cell.length_c   1.000
_cell.angle_alpha   90.00
_cell.angle_beta   90.00
_cell.angle_gamma   90.00
#
_symmetry.space_group_name_H-M   'P 1'
#
loop_
_entity.id
_entity.type
_entity.pdbx_description
1 polymer ?
#
loop_
_entity_poly.entity_id
_entity_poly.type
_entity_poly.pdbx_seq_one_letter_code
_entity_poly.pdbx_strand_id
1 'polypeptide(L)'
;MQHVSAFSRPQTVPAVPTTAPPKSQLWILSSWRDLLLYVLTPLLLVPVFMLAQSRWSAEDIYLFVAAFGAMGHHLPGMIRAYGDRALFERFKWRFIVAPMFLLAVCVPFYYWDLRGIILVVFFWGVWHGMMQTYGFCRIYDAKRGSFAALTRRLDFLTCFLWFAAAVFLSESRLGQTLEVYYECGGPRIAPWVIAGLQQGILAAAILAAVASVANFAWGWTRGKRSNPVKLVLLATTVAFWWYCNNWVYNILVGIALFEVFHDVQYLSIVWIYNRNRVEKDNTIGGFMRFVFRRSGSLIGLYVGLVFAYGSLAYFNSHVGIEHVKRALTGVVTASALLHFYYDGFIWKVREKSTAESLGITGGGTSAAQRALLPTWALHGLKWTATFIVPLVALCSWQMRGPASEIDRRGWVSANLPRSGYLHGKYAAGLAQQGRLEPAMREYELALQLDPKLAEAHYGLGNVLRDQAKFDPAISHYEDALRADPNNGEYHFRLAETLLRIGHNDEALVELENAARLSPKVATPHLAYANALASQGRTADAQAEYAKALELDPKLASTRPRP
;
A
#
# COMPACT_ATOMS: atom_id res chain seq x y z
N MET A 1 -54.47 70.60 27.77
CA MET A 1 -53.07 70.69 28.24
C MET A 1 -52.37 69.46 27.73
N GLN A 2 -51.83 69.56 26.61
CA GLN A 2 -50.42 69.58 26.11
C GLN A 2 -49.49 68.66 26.89
N HIS A 3 -49.09 67.53 26.23
CA HIS A 3 -47.71 67.08 26.23
C HIS A 3 -47.35 66.46 24.88
N VAL A 4 -46.43 67.15 24.24
CA VAL A 4 -45.83 66.82 22.95
C VAL A 4 -44.82 65.76 23.18
N SER A 5 -44.93 64.63 22.45
CA SER A 5 -43.93 63.59 22.40
C SER A 5 -42.77 63.94 21.44
N ALA A 6 -41.58 64.01 21.98
CA ALA A 6 -40.36 64.26 21.22
C ALA A 6 -40.01 63.01 20.37
N PHE A 7 -39.94 63.19 19.06
CA PHE A 7 -39.38 62.25 18.12
C PHE A 7 -37.83 62.11 18.34
N SER A 8 -37.37 61.00 18.86
CA SER A 8 -35.94 60.64 18.89
C SER A 8 -35.46 60.26 17.48
N ARG A 9 -34.45 60.96 17.00
CA ARG A 9 -33.77 60.66 15.74
C ARG A 9 -33.17 59.25 15.82
N PRO A 10 -33.20 58.45 14.74
CA PRO A 10 -32.50 57.14 14.70
C PRO A 10 -31.00 57.40 14.82
N GLN A 11 -30.36 56.77 15.81
CA GLN A 11 -28.89 56.71 15.93
C GLN A 11 -28.37 55.98 14.73
N THR A 12 -27.52 56.62 13.94
CA THR A 12 -26.72 55.97 12.89
C THR A 12 -25.74 54.97 13.54
N VAL A 13 -26.01 53.69 13.39
CA VAL A 13 -25.06 52.61 13.75
C VAL A 13 -23.76 52.86 12.98
N PRO A 14 -22.61 53.00 13.64
CA PRO A 14 -21.35 53.16 12.93
C PRO A 14 -21.11 51.93 12.03
N ALA A 15 -20.82 52.20 10.75
CA ALA A 15 -20.49 51.17 9.79
C ALA A 15 -19.32 50.36 10.35
N VAL A 16 -19.53 49.05 10.57
CA VAL A 16 -18.47 48.10 10.89
C VAL A 16 -17.41 48.20 9.78
N PRO A 17 -16.15 48.48 10.12
CA PRO A 17 -15.12 48.60 9.10
C PRO A 17 -15.10 47.30 8.29
N THR A 18 -15.35 47.39 6.99
CA THR A 18 -15.21 46.32 6.05
C THR A 18 -13.73 45.92 6.02
N THR A 19 -13.37 44.92 6.82
CA THR A 19 -12.04 44.35 6.75
C THR A 19 -11.80 43.91 5.31
N ALA A 20 -10.73 44.43 4.70
CA ALA A 20 -10.29 44.04 3.36
C ALA A 20 -10.32 42.51 3.22
N PRO A 21 -10.79 41.96 2.10
CA PRO A 21 -10.84 40.54 1.93
C PRO A 21 -9.46 39.95 2.21
N PRO A 22 -9.36 38.87 3.00
CA PRO A 22 -8.06 38.31 3.38
C PRO A 22 -7.28 37.99 2.14
N LYS A 23 -5.99 38.37 2.10
CA LYS A 23 -5.08 38.08 0.98
C LYS A 23 -5.15 36.58 0.67
N SER A 24 -5.56 36.24 -0.53
CA SER A 24 -5.64 34.85 -0.99
C SER A 24 -4.26 34.17 -0.85
N GLN A 25 -4.18 33.13 -0.03
CA GLN A 25 -2.94 32.39 0.18
C GLN A 25 -2.85 31.22 -0.80
N LEU A 26 -1.70 31.06 -1.46
CA LEU A 26 -1.47 29.93 -2.36
C LEU A 26 -1.09 28.66 -1.60
N TRP A 27 -0.42 28.79 -0.47
CA TRP A 27 0.24 27.73 0.27
C TRP A 27 -0.50 27.38 1.57
N ILE A 28 -0.44 26.12 1.97
CA ILE A 28 -0.95 25.65 3.26
C ILE A 28 -0.05 26.19 4.37
N LEU A 29 1.26 26.01 4.22
CA LEU A 29 2.32 26.42 5.16
C LEU A 29 3.14 27.58 4.59
N SER A 30 3.98 27.25 3.61
CA SER A 30 4.84 28.15 2.85
C SER A 30 5.27 27.43 1.57
N SER A 31 5.77 28.20 0.57
CA SER A 31 6.12 27.63 -0.73
C SER A 31 7.10 26.46 -0.63
N TRP A 32 8.19 26.64 0.09
CA TRP A 32 9.22 25.61 0.18
C TRP A 32 8.78 24.39 1.01
N ARG A 33 7.97 24.60 2.07
CA ARG A 33 7.47 23.48 2.90
C ARG A 33 6.42 22.65 2.17
N ASP A 34 5.48 23.31 1.49
CA ASP A 34 4.46 22.61 0.71
C ASP A 34 5.08 21.83 -0.44
N LEU A 35 6.07 22.43 -1.14
CA LEU A 35 6.80 21.75 -2.19
C LEU A 35 7.58 20.56 -1.62
N LEU A 36 8.31 20.72 -0.53
CA LEU A 36 9.11 19.65 0.06
C LEU A 36 8.25 18.51 0.60
N LEU A 37 7.21 18.81 1.40
CA LEU A 37 6.46 17.81 2.16
C LEU A 37 5.29 17.19 1.37
N TYR A 38 4.73 17.93 0.40
CA TYR A 38 3.49 17.50 -0.27
C TYR A 38 3.65 17.22 -1.75
N VAL A 39 4.65 17.82 -2.42
CA VAL A 39 4.79 17.73 -3.88
C VAL A 39 6.05 16.97 -4.30
N LEU A 40 7.22 17.38 -3.81
CA LEU A 40 8.52 16.86 -4.26
C LEU A 40 9.05 15.68 -3.45
N THR A 41 8.37 15.29 -2.38
CA THR A 41 8.75 14.12 -1.55
C THR A 41 9.05 12.86 -2.39
N PRO A 42 8.29 12.52 -3.46
CA PRO A 42 8.61 11.38 -4.31
C PRO A 42 10.03 11.40 -4.89
N LEU A 43 10.51 12.59 -5.30
CA LEU A 43 11.85 12.74 -5.88
C LEU A 43 12.97 12.47 -4.86
N LEU A 44 12.71 12.66 -3.58
CA LEU A 44 13.63 12.35 -2.50
C LEU A 44 13.55 10.87 -2.10
N LEU A 45 12.36 10.30 -2.13
CA LEU A 45 12.13 8.91 -1.69
C LEU A 45 12.71 7.89 -2.67
N VAL A 46 12.57 8.10 -3.99
CA VAL A 46 13.03 7.13 -4.99
C VAL A 46 14.52 6.79 -4.81
N PRO A 47 15.48 7.75 -4.78
CA PRO A 47 16.89 7.42 -4.57
C PRO A 47 17.18 6.80 -3.20
N VAL A 48 16.45 7.19 -2.14
CA VAL A 48 16.60 6.57 -0.81
C VAL A 48 16.18 5.11 -0.85
N PHE A 49 15.08 4.78 -1.51
CA PHE A 49 14.63 3.40 -1.65
C PHE A 49 15.53 2.57 -2.57
N MET A 50 16.09 3.16 -3.63
CA MET A 50 17.12 2.49 -4.45
C MET A 50 18.35 2.13 -3.61
N LEU A 51 18.81 3.05 -2.76
CA LEU A 51 19.91 2.78 -1.83
C LEU A 51 19.51 1.72 -0.79
N ALA A 52 18.29 1.77 -0.26
CA ALA A 52 17.80 0.77 0.69
C ALA A 52 17.78 -0.64 0.06
N GLN A 53 17.30 -0.78 -1.17
CA GLN A 53 17.27 -2.05 -1.89
C GLN A 53 18.66 -2.64 -2.18
N SER A 54 19.73 -1.81 -2.21
CA SER A 54 21.10 -2.31 -2.31
C SER A 54 21.67 -2.90 -1.01
N ARG A 55 20.94 -2.77 0.12
CA ARG A 55 21.40 -3.16 1.46
C ARG A 55 20.46 -4.15 2.16
N TRP A 56 19.16 -4.09 1.88
CA TRP A 56 18.10 -4.85 2.56
C TRP A 56 17.18 -5.52 1.56
N SER A 57 16.56 -6.62 1.97
CA SER A 57 15.54 -7.30 1.18
C SER A 57 14.27 -6.44 1.02
N ALA A 58 13.46 -6.75 0.01
CA ALA A 58 12.18 -6.06 -0.19
C ALA A 58 11.22 -6.28 0.98
N GLU A 59 11.26 -7.47 1.57
CA GLU A 59 10.48 -7.84 2.76
C GLU A 59 10.89 -7.02 3.98
N ASP A 60 12.19 -6.84 4.23
CA ASP A 60 12.69 -6.05 5.36
C ASP A 60 12.30 -4.57 5.20
N ILE A 61 12.46 -4.02 3.99
CA ILE A 61 12.06 -2.64 3.68
C ILE A 61 10.55 -2.47 3.91
N TYR A 62 9.73 -3.39 3.36
CA TYR A 62 8.29 -3.35 3.54
C TYR A 62 7.89 -3.48 5.00
N LEU A 63 8.47 -4.42 5.74
CA LEU A 63 8.18 -4.65 7.15
C LEU A 63 8.51 -3.42 7.99
N PHE A 64 9.66 -2.80 7.76
CA PHE A 64 10.05 -1.57 8.44
C PHE A 64 9.05 -0.43 8.18
N VAL A 65 8.68 -0.20 6.92
CA VAL A 65 7.73 0.85 6.55
C VAL A 65 6.32 0.55 7.06
N ALA A 66 5.86 -0.70 6.95
CA ALA A 66 4.55 -1.10 7.46
C ALA A 66 4.43 -0.92 8.98
N ALA A 67 5.51 -1.22 9.71
CA ALA A 67 5.55 -1.05 11.15
C ALA A 67 5.64 0.43 11.55
N PHE A 68 6.67 1.11 11.11
CA PHE A 68 7.03 2.42 11.64
C PHE A 68 6.39 3.59 10.88
N GLY A 69 6.10 3.42 9.59
CA GLY A 69 5.34 4.35 8.78
C GLY A 69 3.84 4.10 8.93
N ALA A 70 3.33 3.10 8.20
CA ALA A 70 1.91 2.84 8.07
C ALA A 70 1.18 2.66 9.41
N MET A 71 1.70 1.85 10.33
CA MET A 71 1.08 1.70 11.65
C MET A 71 1.29 2.94 12.53
N GLY A 72 2.47 3.53 12.49
CA GLY A 72 2.85 4.67 13.34
C GLY A 72 1.98 5.91 13.09
N HIS A 73 1.63 6.21 11.83
CA HIS A 73 0.85 7.39 11.51
C HIS A 73 -0.63 7.34 11.96
N HIS A 74 -1.14 6.18 12.42
CA HIS A 74 -2.47 6.09 13.00
C HIS A 74 -2.57 6.83 14.34
N LEU A 75 -1.48 6.87 15.11
CA LEU A 75 -1.47 7.41 16.47
C LEU A 75 -1.95 8.88 16.57
N PRO A 76 -1.53 9.82 15.70
CA PRO A 76 -2.00 11.20 15.78
C PRO A 76 -3.50 11.38 15.63
N GLY A 77 -4.13 10.59 14.75
CA GLY A 77 -5.57 10.53 14.62
C GLY A 77 -6.26 10.03 15.90
N MET A 78 -5.68 8.99 16.53
CA MET A 78 -6.16 8.46 17.81
C MET A 78 -6.00 9.48 18.94
N ILE A 79 -4.83 10.12 19.06
CA ILE A 79 -4.60 11.19 20.05
C ILE A 79 -5.66 12.28 19.92
N ARG A 80 -6.01 12.69 18.71
CA ARG A 80 -7.06 13.67 18.46
C ARG A 80 -8.44 13.15 18.84
N ALA A 81 -8.79 11.92 18.41
CA ALA A 81 -10.10 11.33 18.64
C ALA A 81 -10.46 11.26 20.14
N TYR A 82 -9.48 10.92 20.97
CA TYR A 82 -9.66 10.75 22.42
C TYR A 82 -9.17 11.94 23.26
N GLY A 83 -8.31 12.79 22.73
CA GLY A 83 -7.75 13.96 23.43
C GLY A 83 -8.52 15.26 23.22
N ASP A 84 -9.31 15.38 22.15
CA ASP A 84 -10.20 16.52 21.91
C ASP A 84 -11.58 16.25 22.51
N ARG A 85 -11.83 16.77 23.72
CA ARG A 85 -13.06 16.51 24.48
C ARG A 85 -14.33 16.88 23.70
N ALA A 86 -14.35 17.99 23.00
CA ALA A 86 -15.50 18.41 22.22
C ALA A 86 -15.79 17.46 21.05
N LEU A 87 -14.72 16.98 20.39
CA LEU A 87 -14.82 15.98 19.32
C LEU A 87 -15.29 14.65 19.88
N PHE A 88 -14.72 14.20 21.02
CA PHE A 88 -15.09 12.96 21.67
C PHE A 88 -16.57 12.94 22.06
N GLU A 89 -17.06 13.95 22.77
CA GLU A 89 -18.48 14.03 23.19
C GLU A 89 -19.43 14.03 21.97
N ARG A 90 -19.05 14.71 20.90
CA ARG A 90 -19.85 14.77 19.66
C ARG A 90 -19.98 13.40 18.98
N PHE A 91 -18.94 12.57 19.02
CA PHE A 91 -18.88 11.28 18.34
C PHE A 91 -18.65 10.10 19.29
N LYS A 92 -18.97 10.26 20.57
CA LYS A 92 -18.70 9.32 21.67
C LYS A 92 -18.97 7.87 21.32
N TRP A 93 -20.16 7.59 20.83
CA TRP A 93 -20.53 6.20 20.48
C TRP A 93 -19.70 5.63 19.33
N ARG A 94 -19.27 6.44 18.38
CA ARG A 94 -18.38 5.99 17.31
C ARG A 94 -17.00 5.67 17.82
N PHE A 95 -16.47 6.47 18.75
CA PHE A 95 -15.17 6.25 19.34
C PHE A 95 -15.14 5.06 20.32
N ILE A 96 -16.28 4.66 20.87
CA ILE A 96 -16.38 3.49 21.77
C ILE A 96 -16.72 2.22 20.97
N VAL A 97 -17.74 2.27 20.11
CA VAL A 97 -18.27 1.08 19.43
C VAL A 97 -17.38 0.62 18.28
N ALA A 98 -16.81 1.56 17.48
CA ALA A 98 -16.04 1.16 16.30
C ALA A 98 -14.78 0.34 16.63
N PRO A 99 -13.95 0.68 17.64
CA PRO A 99 -12.81 -0.17 18.02
C PRO A 99 -13.25 -1.58 18.43
N MET A 100 -14.27 -1.69 19.26
CA MET A 100 -14.78 -3.00 19.73
C MET A 100 -15.30 -3.83 18.56
N PHE A 101 -16.07 -3.20 17.66
CA PHE A 101 -16.60 -3.87 16.48
C PHE A 101 -15.49 -4.34 15.54
N LEU A 102 -14.51 -3.47 15.22
CA LEU A 102 -13.42 -3.83 14.31
C LEU A 102 -12.52 -4.91 14.91
N LEU A 103 -12.23 -4.88 16.21
CA LEU A 103 -11.50 -5.95 16.89
C LEU A 103 -12.30 -7.27 16.85
N ALA A 104 -13.61 -7.23 17.14
CA ALA A 104 -14.47 -8.40 17.10
C ALA A 104 -14.62 -9.01 15.69
N VAL A 105 -14.37 -8.23 14.64
CA VAL A 105 -14.36 -8.73 13.26
C VAL A 105 -12.95 -9.17 12.85
N CYS A 106 -11.94 -8.30 12.97
CA CYS A 106 -10.62 -8.56 12.39
C CYS A 106 -9.89 -9.72 13.09
N VAL A 107 -9.96 -9.81 14.43
CA VAL A 107 -9.25 -10.87 15.15
C VAL A 107 -9.76 -12.27 14.78
N PRO A 108 -11.07 -12.57 14.80
CA PRO A 108 -11.57 -13.86 14.35
C PRO A 108 -11.27 -14.15 12.87
N PHE A 109 -11.37 -13.15 11.99
CA PHE A 109 -11.08 -13.36 10.57
C PHE A 109 -9.65 -13.85 10.34
N TYR A 110 -8.66 -13.24 11.00
CA TYR A 110 -7.27 -13.72 10.90
C TYR A 110 -7.03 -15.02 11.66
N TYR A 111 -7.69 -15.20 12.81
CA TYR A 111 -7.55 -16.42 13.59
C TYR A 111 -8.02 -17.66 12.80
N TRP A 112 -9.14 -17.55 12.07
CA TRP A 112 -9.71 -18.61 11.25
C TRP A 112 -9.27 -18.58 9.78
N ASP A 113 -8.27 -17.78 9.44
CA ASP A 113 -7.71 -17.63 8.08
C ASP A 113 -8.78 -17.27 7.02
N LEU A 114 -9.69 -16.38 7.34
CA LEU A 114 -10.70 -15.87 6.41
C LEU A 114 -10.11 -14.77 5.53
N ARG A 115 -9.73 -15.12 4.31
CA ARG A 115 -8.99 -14.27 3.38
C ARG A 115 -9.73 -13.03 2.89
N GLY A 116 -11.06 -13.04 2.91
CA GLY A 116 -11.90 -11.95 2.41
C GLY A 116 -11.60 -10.58 3.02
N ILE A 117 -11.12 -10.55 4.27
CA ILE A 117 -10.75 -9.30 4.94
C ILE A 117 -9.59 -8.59 4.25
N ILE A 118 -8.66 -9.32 3.61
CA ILE A 118 -7.49 -8.77 2.91
C ILE A 118 -7.95 -7.86 1.76
N LEU A 119 -8.95 -8.30 0.98
CA LEU A 119 -9.52 -7.49 -0.11
C LEU A 119 -10.20 -6.23 0.41
N VAL A 120 -10.98 -6.35 1.49
CA VAL A 120 -11.66 -5.21 2.10
C VAL A 120 -10.65 -4.18 2.60
N VAL A 121 -9.62 -4.62 3.32
CA VAL A 121 -8.54 -3.75 3.83
C VAL A 121 -7.78 -3.08 2.68
N PHE A 122 -7.45 -3.84 1.64
CA PHE A 122 -6.75 -3.32 0.46
C PHE A 122 -7.55 -2.19 -0.21
N PHE A 123 -8.81 -2.42 -0.55
CA PHE A 123 -9.63 -1.39 -1.20
C PHE A 123 -9.89 -0.17 -0.30
N TRP A 124 -10.00 -0.38 1.01
CA TRP A 124 -10.13 0.72 1.97
C TRP A 124 -8.82 1.51 2.10
N GLY A 125 -7.65 0.87 2.04
CA GLY A 125 -6.35 1.53 2.00
C GLY A 125 -6.20 2.40 0.74
N VAL A 126 -6.53 1.86 -0.44
CA VAL A 126 -6.54 2.62 -1.70
C VAL A 126 -7.50 3.82 -1.62
N TRP A 127 -8.71 3.60 -1.09
CA TRP A 127 -9.68 4.67 -0.85
C TRP A 127 -9.14 5.73 0.09
N HIS A 128 -8.48 5.34 1.19
CA HIS A 128 -7.91 6.25 2.17
C HIS A 128 -6.82 7.14 1.55
N GLY A 129 -5.84 6.57 0.87
CA GLY A 129 -4.78 7.32 0.18
C GLY A 129 -5.34 8.30 -0.89
N MET A 130 -6.35 7.86 -1.64
CA MET A 130 -7.07 8.69 -2.60
C MET A 130 -7.78 9.86 -1.90
N MET A 131 -8.48 9.59 -0.80
CA MET A 131 -9.22 10.63 -0.05
C MET A 131 -8.31 11.65 0.60
N GLN A 132 -7.09 11.26 1.01
CA GLN A 132 -6.07 12.20 1.47
C GLN A 132 -5.67 13.17 0.35
N THR A 133 -5.35 12.64 -0.85
CA THR A 133 -5.01 13.46 -2.03
C THR A 133 -6.14 14.44 -2.37
N TYR A 134 -7.37 13.94 -2.43
CA TYR A 134 -8.55 14.78 -2.63
C TYR A 134 -8.72 15.84 -1.53
N GLY A 135 -8.45 15.47 -0.27
CA GLY A 135 -8.48 16.39 0.88
C GLY A 135 -7.52 17.55 0.73
N PHE A 136 -6.29 17.30 0.31
CA PHE A 136 -5.31 18.36 0.00
C PHE A 136 -5.79 19.29 -1.12
N CYS A 137 -6.40 18.74 -2.18
CA CYS A 137 -6.99 19.58 -3.23
C CYS A 137 -8.04 20.53 -2.68
N ARG A 138 -8.85 20.05 -1.72
CA ARG A 138 -9.88 20.89 -1.05
C ARG A 138 -9.27 21.96 -0.15
N ILE A 139 -8.18 21.64 0.58
CA ILE A 139 -7.48 22.63 1.41
C ILE A 139 -6.89 23.74 0.53
N TYR A 140 -6.21 23.39 -0.57
CA TYR A 140 -5.63 24.38 -1.49
C TYR A 140 -6.68 25.28 -2.13
N ASP A 141 -7.80 24.74 -2.59
CA ASP A 141 -8.89 25.56 -3.13
C ASP A 141 -9.52 26.45 -2.07
N ALA A 142 -9.71 25.95 -0.85
CA ALA A 142 -10.25 26.72 0.26
C ALA A 142 -9.34 27.90 0.66
N LYS A 143 -8.01 27.75 0.58
CA LYS A 143 -7.03 28.85 0.77
C LYS A 143 -7.19 29.99 -0.26
N ARG A 144 -7.74 29.68 -1.43
CA ARG A 144 -8.05 30.66 -2.49
C ARG A 144 -9.50 31.15 -2.44
N GLY A 145 -10.32 30.67 -1.50
CA GLY A 145 -11.75 30.94 -1.45
C GLY A 145 -12.55 30.31 -2.59
N SER A 146 -12.02 29.24 -3.21
CA SER A 146 -12.68 28.54 -4.32
C SER A 146 -13.48 27.34 -3.79
N PHE A 147 -14.82 27.42 -3.90
CA PHE A 147 -15.74 26.38 -3.40
C PHE A 147 -16.68 25.83 -4.49
N ALA A 148 -16.34 25.98 -5.77
CA ALA A 148 -17.18 25.57 -6.89
C ALA A 148 -17.51 24.07 -6.85
N ALA A 149 -18.80 23.73 -6.95
CA ALA A 149 -19.28 22.36 -6.86
C ALA A 149 -18.76 21.48 -8.01
N LEU A 150 -18.68 22.02 -9.24
CA LEU A 150 -18.14 21.31 -10.40
C LEU A 150 -16.67 20.98 -10.21
N THR A 151 -15.84 21.93 -9.81
CA THR A 151 -14.41 21.72 -9.53
C THR A 151 -14.22 20.61 -8.50
N ARG A 152 -15.01 20.65 -7.41
CA ARG A 152 -14.97 19.63 -6.37
C ARG A 152 -15.31 18.22 -6.89
N ARG A 153 -16.32 18.11 -7.76
CA ARG A 153 -16.72 16.82 -8.35
C ARG A 153 -15.66 16.29 -9.32
N LEU A 154 -15.11 17.17 -10.15
CA LEU A 154 -14.06 16.79 -11.11
C LEU A 154 -12.77 16.38 -10.41
N ASP A 155 -12.33 17.11 -9.38
CA ASP A 155 -11.16 16.71 -8.59
C ASP A 155 -11.37 15.34 -7.93
N PHE A 156 -12.57 15.08 -7.37
CA PHE A 156 -12.89 13.78 -6.79
C PHE A 156 -12.85 12.67 -7.84
N LEU A 157 -13.49 12.87 -8.99
CA LEU A 157 -13.52 11.88 -10.08
C LEU A 157 -12.12 11.61 -10.63
N THR A 158 -11.30 12.65 -10.79
CA THR A 158 -9.92 12.50 -11.25
C THR A 158 -9.10 11.68 -10.25
N CYS A 159 -9.14 12.01 -8.94
CA CYS A 159 -8.48 11.21 -7.91
C CYS A 159 -8.96 9.75 -7.96
N PHE A 160 -10.27 9.53 -7.92
CA PHE A 160 -10.84 8.19 -7.85
C PHE A 160 -10.47 7.32 -9.06
N LEU A 161 -10.64 7.85 -10.26
CA LEU A 161 -10.40 7.08 -11.48
C LEU A 161 -8.92 6.80 -11.73
N TRP A 162 -8.02 7.73 -11.42
CA TRP A 162 -6.58 7.49 -11.56
C TRP A 162 -6.02 6.57 -10.48
N PHE A 163 -6.53 6.63 -9.25
CA PHE A 163 -6.16 5.65 -8.21
C PHE A 163 -6.66 4.26 -8.58
N ALA A 164 -7.88 4.14 -9.09
CA ALA A 164 -8.40 2.88 -9.61
C ALA A 164 -7.61 2.40 -10.82
N ALA A 165 -7.31 3.27 -11.80
CA ALA A 165 -6.56 2.91 -13.00
C ALA A 165 -5.18 2.35 -12.65
N ALA A 166 -4.45 2.94 -11.70
CA ALA A 166 -3.14 2.44 -11.30
C ALA A 166 -3.18 1.02 -10.73
N VAL A 167 -4.26 0.63 -10.06
CA VAL A 167 -4.45 -0.72 -9.51
C VAL A 167 -4.94 -1.68 -10.59
N PHE A 168 -5.99 -1.31 -11.33
CA PHE A 168 -6.62 -2.20 -12.31
C PHE A 168 -5.81 -2.42 -13.58
N LEU A 169 -4.91 -1.49 -13.93
CA LEU A 169 -4.00 -1.63 -15.07
C LEU A 169 -2.64 -2.23 -14.67
N SER A 170 -2.38 -2.37 -13.38
CA SER A 170 -1.20 -3.07 -12.87
C SER A 170 -1.44 -4.58 -12.91
N GLU A 171 -0.67 -5.30 -13.71
CA GLU A 171 -0.76 -6.76 -13.80
C GLU A 171 -0.47 -7.43 -12.45
N SER A 172 0.54 -6.95 -11.71
CA SER A 172 0.91 -7.51 -10.42
C SER A 172 -0.17 -7.23 -9.35
N ARG A 173 -0.71 -6.00 -9.28
CA ARG A 173 -1.76 -5.64 -8.30
C ARG A 173 -3.08 -6.33 -8.58
N LEU A 174 -3.53 -6.25 -9.83
CA LEU A 174 -4.77 -6.90 -10.22
C LEU A 174 -4.64 -8.42 -10.11
N GLY A 175 -3.49 -8.98 -10.50
CA GLY A 175 -3.21 -10.41 -10.35
C GLY A 175 -3.33 -10.89 -8.91
N GLN A 176 -2.66 -10.22 -7.95
CA GLN A 176 -2.79 -10.54 -6.52
C GLN A 176 -4.22 -10.35 -6.01
N THR A 177 -4.91 -9.30 -6.46
CA THR A 177 -6.31 -9.06 -6.06
C THR A 177 -7.22 -10.20 -6.54
N LEU A 178 -7.04 -10.67 -7.77
CA LEU A 178 -7.77 -11.81 -8.35
C LEU A 178 -7.40 -13.13 -7.66
N GLU A 179 -6.11 -13.35 -7.33
CA GLU A 179 -5.69 -14.52 -6.56
C GLU A 179 -6.46 -14.61 -5.23
N VAL A 180 -6.43 -13.54 -4.42
CA VAL A 180 -7.16 -13.51 -3.13
C VAL A 180 -8.67 -13.63 -3.34
N TYR A 181 -9.23 -13.01 -4.39
CA TYR A 181 -10.65 -13.12 -4.72
C TYR A 181 -11.05 -14.58 -5.00
N TYR A 182 -10.25 -15.31 -5.78
CA TYR A 182 -10.50 -16.71 -6.07
C TYR A 182 -10.15 -17.64 -4.89
N GLU A 183 -9.18 -17.27 -4.03
CA GLU A 183 -8.97 -17.96 -2.74
C GLU A 183 -10.16 -17.86 -1.82
N CYS A 184 -10.90 -16.77 -1.88
CA CYS A 184 -12.21 -16.63 -1.21
C CYS A 184 -13.35 -17.41 -1.88
N GLY A 185 -13.08 -18.21 -2.92
CA GLY A 185 -14.12 -18.94 -3.66
C GLY A 185 -14.99 -18.05 -4.54
N GLY A 186 -14.50 -16.87 -4.92
CA GLY A 186 -15.21 -15.97 -5.83
C GLY A 186 -15.50 -16.63 -7.18
N PRO A 187 -16.65 -16.34 -7.81
CA PRO A 187 -17.01 -16.92 -9.11
C PRO A 187 -16.02 -16.49 -10.20
N ARG A 188 -15.80 -17.39 -11.17
CA ARG A 188 -14.91 -17.13 -12.31
C ARG A 188 -15.36 -15.89 -13.09
N ILE A 189 -14.47 -14.92 -13.23
CA ILE A 189 -14.71 -13.72 -14.04
C ILE A 189 -14.22 -14.00 -15.47
N ALA A 190 -15.05 -13.67 -16.45
CA ALA A 190 -14.65 -13.84 -17.85
C ALA A 190 -13.57 -12.80 -18.24
N PRO A 191 -12.53 -13.18 -19.00
CA PRO A 191 -11.43 -12.27 -19.36
C PRO A 191 -11.87 -10.96 -20.03
N TRP A 192 -12.90 -11.01 -20.87
CA TRP A 192 -13.44 -9.82 -21.53
C TRP A 192 -14.02 -8.78 -20.54
N VAL A 193 -14.53 -9.23 -19.38
CA VAL A 193 -15.03 -8.33 -18.32
C VAL A 193 -13.88 -7.54 -17.73
N ILE A 194 -12.76 -8.20 -17.43
CA ILE A 194 -11.55 -7.53 -16.90
C ILE A 194 -10.98 -6.56 -17.94
N ALA A 195 -10.84 -7.00 -19.20
CA ALA A 195 -10.33 -6.15 -20.28
C ALA A 195 -11.24 -4.93 -20.50
N GLY A 196 -12.57 -5.11 -20.51
CA GLY A 196 -13.53 -4.01 -20.65
C GLY A 196 -13.47 -3.04 -19.46
N LEU A 197 -13.32 -3.57 -18.24
CA LEU A 197 -13.17 -2.75 -17.03
C LEU A 197 -11.88 -1.91 -17.08
N GLN A 198 -10.75 -2.50 -17.47
CA GLN A 198 -9.48 -1.81 -17.63
C GLN A 198 -9.56 -0.67 -18.64
N GLN A 199 -10.12 -0.93 -19.83
CA GLN A 199 -10.29 0.07 -20.87
C GLN A 199 -11.26 1.18 -20.45
N GLY A 200 -12.38 0.81 -19.83
CA GLY A 200 -13.38 1.76 -19.35
C GLY A 200 -12.85 2.68 -18.25
N ILE A 201 -12.12 2.14 -17.27
CA ILE A 201 -11.49 2.92 -16.20
C ILE A 201 -10.45 3.89 -16.79
N LEU A 202 -9.59 3.43 -17.71
CA LEU A 202 -8.57 4.27 -18.33
C LEU A 202 -9.20 5.41 -19.12
N ALA A 203 -10.18 5.11 -19.97
CA ALA A 203 -10.89 6.13 -20.75
C ALA A 203 -11.57 7.16 -19.84
N ALA A 204 -12.27 6.70 -18.80
CA ALA A 204 -12.91 7.58 -17.83
C ALA A 204 -11.88 8.45 -17.05
N ALA A 205 -10.72 7.89 -16.68
CA ALA A 205 -9.66 8.61 -16.00
C ALA A 205 -9.08 9.74 -16.87
N ILE A 206 -8.83 9.45 -18.15
CA ILE A 206 -8.36 10.45 -19.12
C ILE A 206 -9.40 11.55 -19.30
N LEU A 207 -10.68 11.20 -19.51
CA LEU A 207 -11.75 12.16 -19.66
C LEU A 207 -11.92 13.05 -18.42
N ALA A 208 -11.84 12.48 -17.22
CA ALA A 208 -11.92 13.22 -15.98
C ALA A 208 -10.74 14.20 -15.81
N ALA A 209 -9.52 13.80 -16.17
CA ALA A 209 -8.34 14.65 -16.14
C ALA A 209 -8.46 15.82 -17.13
N VAL A 210 -8.86 15.54 -18.38
CA VAL A 210 -9.09 16.57 -19.41
C VAL A 210 -10.18 17.56 -18.95
N ALA A 211 -11.31 17.06 -18.43
CA ALA A 211 -12.38 17.90 -17.91
C ALA A 211 -11.94 18.75 -16.72
N SER A 212 -11.09 18.22 -15.84
CA SER A 212 -10.52 18.96 -14.70
C SER A 212 -9.62 20.09 -15.16
N VAL A 213 -8.73 19.84 -16.11
CA VAL A 213 -7.84 20.86 -16.70
C VAL A 213 -8.64 21.91 -17.46
N ALA A 214 -9.61 21.50 -18.28
CA ALA A 214 -10.48 22.41 -19.01
C ALA A 214 -11.29 23.31 -18.05
N ASN A 215 -11.88 22.73 -17.00
CA ASN A 215 -12.61 23.51 -15.98
C ASN A 215 -11.69 24.48 -15.23
N PHE A 216 -10.45 24.07 -14.95
CA PHE A 216 -9.45 24.94 -14.34
C PHE A 216 -9.12 26.12 -15.26
N ALA A 217 -8.78 25.88 -16.53
CA ALA A 217 -8.46 26.90 -17.51
C ALA A 217 -9.64 27.88 -17.72
N TRP A 218 -10.84 27.35 -17.87
CA TRP A 218 -12.05 28.18 -18.00
C TRP A 218 -12.32 29.02 -16.76
N GLY A 219 -12.12 28.45 -15.56
CA GLY A 219 -12.23 29.22 -14.31
C GLY A 219 -11.26 30.41 -14.29
N TRP A 220 -10.04 30.23 -14.77
CA TRP A 220 -9.02 31.28 -14.86
C TRP A 220 -9.43 32.41 -15.82
N THR A 221 -9.96 32.09 -17.00
CA THR A 221 -10.43 33.10 -17.95
C THR A 221 -11.61 33.93 -17.42
N ARG A 222 -12.39 33.38 -16.48
CA ARG A 222 -13.53 34.05 -15.85
C ARG A 222 -13.24 34.65 -14.47
N GLY A 223 -11.97 34.75 -14.08
CA GLY A 223 -11.58 35.32 -12.79
C GLY A 223 -11.86 34.44 -11.56
N LYS A 224 -12.44 33.24 -11.74
CA LYS A 224 -12.66 32.23 -10.68
C LYS A 224 -11.42 31.36 -10.54
N ARG A 225 -10.41 31.88 -9.87
CA ARG A 225 -9.07 31.27 -9.83
C ARG A 225 -8.98 30.17 -8.77
N SER A 226 -9.12 28.90 -9.17
CA SER A 226 -8.72 27.74 -8.34
C SER A 226 -7.21 27.78 -8.05
N ASN A 227 -6.77 27.06 -7.03
CA ASN A 227 -5.37 27.06 -6.65
C ASN A 227 -4.52 26.21 -7.64
N PRO A 228 -3.50 26.76 -8.31
CA PRO A 228 -2.67 26.00 -9.26
C PRO A 228 -1.81 24.91 -8.57
N VAL A 229 -1.41 25.12 -7.32
CA VAL A 229 -0.60 24.17 -6.56
C VAL A 229 -1.30 22.81 -6.44
N LYS A 230 -2.63 22.80 -6.35
CA LYS A 230 -3.39 21.54 -6.31
C LYS A 230 -3.23 20.69 -7.56
N LEU A 231 -3.09 21.32 -8.75
CA LEU A 231 -2.88 20.56 -10.00
C LEU A 231 -1.52 19.88 -10.02
N VAL A 232 -0.49 20.60 -9.54
CA VAL A 232 0.86 20.04 -9.42
C VAL A 232 0.85 18.89 -8.41
N LEU A 233 0.26 19.09 -7.24
CA LEU A 233 0.10 18.04 -6.23
C LEU A 233 -0.63 16.82 -6.81
N LEU A 234 -1.77 17.04 -7.45
CA LEU A 234 -2.58 15.95 -8.02
C LEU A 234 -1.80 15.18 -9.08
N ALA A 235 -1.15 15.89 -10.02
CA ALA A 235 -0.34 15.29 -11.07
C ALA A 235 0.83 14.47 -10.48
N THR A 236 1.56 15.04 -9.51
CA THR A 236 2.68 14.35 -8.86
C THR A 236 2.20 13.12 -8.09
N THR A 237 1.12 13.24 -7.30
CA THR A 237 0.61 12.11 -6.52
C THR A 237 0.10 10.99 -7.43
N VAL A 238 -0.65 11.32 -8.48
CA VAL A 238 -1.15 10.34 -9.46
C VAL A 238 0.01 9.66 -10.19
N ALA A 239 0.99 10.44 -10.68
CA ALA A 239 2.16 9.90 -11.36
C ALA A 239 2.99 8.99 -10.45
N PHE A 240 3.15 9.38 -9.18
CA PHE A 240 3.89 8.58 -8.20
C PHE A 240 3.13 7.31 -7.79
N TRP A 241 1.80 7.40 -7.60
CA TRP A 241 0.95 6.24 -7.37
C TRP A 241 1.00 5.26 -8.54
N TRP A 242 0.96 5.79 -9.78
CA TRP A 242 1.15 4.99 -11.00
C TRP A 242 2.53 4.31 -11.01
N TYR A 243 3.60 5.07 -10.75
CA TYR A 243 4.98 4.56 -10.71
C TYR A 243 5.11 3.40 -9.70
N CYS A 244 4.62 3.57 -8.49
CA CYS A 244 4.70 2.57 -7.43
C CYS A 244 3.92 1.26 -7.76
N ASN A 245 2.87 1.34 -8.56
CA ASN A 245 2.04 0.18 -8.87
C ASN A 245 2.41 -0.51 -10.19
N ASN A 246 3.01 0.22 -11.16
CA ASN A 246 3.19 -0.29 -12.52
C ASN A 246 4.65 -0.38 -12.96
N TRP A 247 5.56 0.40 -12.35
CA TRP A 247 6.96 0.44 -12.79
C TRP A 247 7.93 -0.10 -11.73
N VAL A 248 7.57 -0.07 -10.45
CA VAL A 248 8.39 -0.71 -9.42
C VAL A 248 8.18 -2.21 -9.51
N TYR A 249 9.25 -2.94 -9.88
CA TYR A 249 9.21 -4.39 -10.10
C TYR A 249 8.70 -5.14 -8.86
N ASN A 250 9.31 -4.86 -7.70
CA ASN A 250 8.88 -5.50 -6.46
C ASN A 250 7.70 -4.76 -5.83
N ILE A 251 6.57 -5.44 -5.73
CA ILE A 251 5.32 -4.89 -5.25
C ILE A 251 5.38 -4.40 -3.80
N LEU A 252 6.15 -5.08 -2.94
CA LEU A 252 6.33 -4.69 -1.54
C LEU A 252 7.05 -3.37 -1.43
N VAL A 253 8.09 -3.17 -2.26
CA VAL A 253 8.81 -1.89 -2.36
C VAL A 253 7.89 -0.80 -2.89
N GLY A 254 7.07 -1.09 -3.89
CA GLY A 254 6.08 -0.14 -4.42
C GLY A 254 5.06 0.31 -3.37
N ILE A 255 4.56 -0.63 -2.55
CA ILE A 255 3.68 -0.31 -1.42
C ILE A 255 4.42 0.57 -0.42
N ALA A 256 5.59 0.15 0.03
CA ALA A 256 6.37 0.87 1.03
C ALA A 256 6.71 2.29 0.59
N LEU A 257 7.08 2.46 -0.68
CA LEU A 257 7.43 3.74 -1.26
C LEU A 257 6.25 4.74 -1.24
N PHE A 258 5.05 4.27 -1.61
CA PHE A 258 3.86 5.11 -1.57
C PHE A 258 3.41 5.39 -0.13
N GLU A 259 3.51 4.42 0.77
CA GLU A 259 3.18 4.59 2.18
C GLU A 259 4.04 5.69 2.82
N VAL A 260 5.36 5.68 2.66
CA VAL A 260 6.21 6.74 3.21
C VAL A 260 5.82 8.12 2.67
N PHE A 261 5.48 8.24 1.39
CA PHE A 261 4.98 9.49 0.83
C PHE A 261 3.68 9.95 1.49
N HIS A 262 2.74 9.03 1.64
CA HIS A 262 1.46 9.24 2.32
C HIS A 262 1.67 9.69 3.77
N ASP A 263 2.57 9.00 4.50
CA ASP A 263 2.90 9.27 5.90
C ASP A 263 3.51 10.65 6.10
N VAL A 264 4.46 11.05 5.26
CA VAL A 264 5.08 12.39 5.32
C VAL A 264 4.03 13.48 5.15
N GLN A 265 3.13 13.32 4.19
CA GLN A 265 2.03 14.25 3.98
C GLN A 265 1.09 14.29 5.20
N TYR A 266 0.67 13.12 5.69
CA TYR A 266 -0.27 12.99 6.79
C TYR A 266 0.30 13.54 8.11
N LEU A 267 1.46 13.04 8.53
CA LEU A 267 2.06 13.41 9.80
C LEU A 267 2.35 14.92 9.87
N SER A 268 2.80 15.52 8.77
CA SER A 268 3.09 16.96 8.73
C SER A 268 1.82 17.82 8.84
N ILE A 269 0.75 17.50 8.11
CA ILE A 269 -0.49 18.29 8.16
C ILE A 269 -1.20 18.11 9.51
N VAL A 270 -1.21 16.89 10.05
CA VAL A 270 -1.84 16.59 11.34
C VAL A 270 -1.10 17.26 12.50
N TRP A 271 0.24 17.24 12.47
CA TRP A 271 1.05 17.97 13.44
C TRP A 271 0.70 19.45 13.47
N ILE A 272 0.70 20.10 12.31
CA ILE A 272 0.44 21.51 12.19
C ILE A 272 -0.98 21.86 12.62
N TYR A 273 -1.95 21.06 12.19
CA TYR A 273 -3.34 21.23 12.57
C TYR A 273 -3.52 21.14 14.10
N ASN A 274 -3.02 20.08 14.72
CA ASN A 274 -3.18 19.87 16.16
C ASN A 274 -2.47 20.96 16.97
N ARG A 275 -1.29 21.36 16.53
CA ARG A 275 -0.54 22.46 17.14
C ARG A 275 -1.34 23.78 17.10
N ASN A 276 -1.83 24.17 15.92
CA ASN A 276 -2.61 25.40 15.78
C ASN A 276 -3.91 25.36 16.61
N ARG A 277 -4.48 24.18 16.77
CA ARG A 277 -5.68 23.98 17.58
C ARG A 277 -5.38 24.11 19.07
N VAL A 278 -4.30 23.49 19.55
CA VAL A 278 -3.87 23.58 20.96
C VAL A 278 -3.54 25.02 21.36
N GLU A 279 -2.99 25.84 20.45
CA GLU A 279 -2.69 27.25 20.68
C GLU A 279 -3.95 28.12 20.80
N LYS A 280 -5.05 27.74 20.12
CA LYS A 280 -6.26 28.56 20.01
C LYS A 280 -7.41 28.16 20.94
N ASP A 281 -7.43 26.91 21.42
CA ASP A 281 -8.58 26.33 22.13
C ASP A 281 -8.15 25.80 23.51
N ASN A 282 -8.66 26.45 24.55
CA ASN A 282 -8.37 26.12 25.94
C ASN A 282 -9.13 24.87 26.46
N THR A 283 -10.09 24.36 25.70
CA THR A 283 -10.89 23.17 26.09
C THR A 283 -10.23 21.83 25.78
N ILE A 284 -9.08 21.85 25.10
CA ILE A 284 -8.34 20.65 24.70
C ILE A 284 -7.67 20.00 25.91
N GLY A 285 -7.75 18.68 25.97
CA GLY A 285 -7.19 17.87 27.05
C GLY A 285 -5.68 18.05 27.28
N GLY A 286 -5.24 17.89 28.53
CA GLY A 286 -3.86 18.17 28.96
C GLY A 286 -2.80 17.36 28.18
N PHE A 287 -3.05 16.09 27.87
CA PHE A 287 -2.12 15.24 27.12
C PHE A 287 -1.90 15.74 25.68
N MET A 288 -2.99 16.05 24.97
CA MET A 288 -2.89 16.59 23.60
C MET A 288 -2.17 17.96 23.61
N ARG A 289 -2.48 18.82 24.59
CA ARG A 289 -1.81 20.10 24.79
C ARG A 289 -0.32 19.92 25.10
N PHE A 290 0.04 18.92 25.89
CA PHE A 290 1.42 18.58 26.19
C PHE A 290 2.18 18.15 24.93
N VAL A 291 1.64 17.22 24.13
CA VAL A 291 2.32 16.67 22.94
C VAL A 291 2.52 17.71 21.84
N PHE A 292 1.52 18.59 21.59
CA PHE A 292 1.54 19.51 20.44
C PHE A 292 1.93 20.96 20.78
N ARG A 293 2.48 21.26 21.96
CA ARG A 293 2.95 22.63 22.23
C ARG A 293 4.22 23.02 21.47
N ARG A 294 4.52 24.34 21.43
CA ARG A 294 5.70 24.92 20.80
C ARG A 294 7.00 24.61 21.56
N SER A 295 7.50 23.40 21.45
CA SER A 295 8.82 23.04 21.96
C SER A 295 9.49 22.06 21.01
N GLY A 296 10.71 22.32 20.58
CA GLY A 296 11.45 21.41 19.68
C GLY A 296 11.67 20.02 20.27
N SER A 297 11.81 19.90 21.59
CA SER A 297 11.93 18.63 22.31
C SER A 297 10.68 17.75 22.19
N LEU A 298 9.52 18.34 21.94
CA LEU A 298 8.25 17.61 21.82
C LEU A 298 8.00 17.07 20.42
N ILE A 299 8.68 17.55 19.39
CA ILE A 299 8.71 16.90 18.08
C ILE A 299 9.35 15.53 18.22
N GLY A 300 10.47 15.43 18.94
CA GLY A 300 11.12 14.16 19.25
C GLY A 300 10.19 13.18 20.01
N LEU A 301 9.44 13.68 21.00
CA LEU A 301 8.44 12.89 21.70
C LEU A 301 7.33 12.38 20.76
N TYR A 302 6.81 13.25 19.91
CA TYR A 302 5.78 12.88 18.93
C TYR A 302 6.28 11.79 17.98
N VAL A 303 7.47 11.97 17.41
CA VAL A 303 8.11 10.97 16.55
C VAL A 303 8.35 9.67 17.33
N GLY A 304 8.87 9.75 18.56
CA GLY A 304 9.07 8.59 19.42
C GLY A 304 7.80 7.81 19.73
N LEU A 305 6.68 8.51 19.95
CA LEU A 305 5.38 7.87 20.17
C LEU A 305 4.86 7.19 18.87
N VAL A 306 5.08 7.81 17.71
CA VAL A 306 4.73 7.21 16.42
C VAL A 306 5.53 5.91 16.21
N PHE A 307 6.83 5.91 16.47
CA PHE A 307 7.66 4.70 16.39
C PHE A 307 7.28 3.65 17.44
N ALA A 308 7.00 4.06 18.67
CA ALA A 308 6.59 3.13 19.72
C ALA A 308 5.27 2.43 19.37
N TYR A 309 4.31 3.16 18.83
CA TYR A 309 3.05 2.58 18.37
C TYR A 309 3.26 1.64 17.17
N GLY A 310 4.09 2.03 16.23
CA GLY A 310 4.45 1.23 15.05
C GLY A 310 5.18 -0.06 15.40
N SER A 311 5.97 -0.07 16.49
CA SER A 311 6.71 -1.26 16.93
C SER A 311 5.81 -2.47 17.24
N LEU A 312 4.52 -2.26 17.50
CA LEU A 312 3.54 -3.35 17.67
C LEU A 312 3.42 -4.21 16.40
N ALA A 313 3.44 -3.60 15.21
CA ALA A 313 3.40 -4.34 13.97
C ALA A 313 4.73 -5.07 13.68
N TYR A 314 5.87 -4.43 14.00
CA TYR A 314 7.18 -5.07 13.90
C TYR A 314 7.30 -6.27 14.85
N PHE A 315 6.88 -6.13 16.10
CA PHE A 315 6.85 -7.22 17.06
C PHE A 315 6.00 -8.40 16.57
N ASN A 316 4.83 -8.13 16.00
CA ASN A 316 3.95 -9.16 15.45
C ASN A 316 4.64 -10.05 14.41
N SER A 317 5.49 -9.48 13.54
CA SER A 317 6.20 -10.26 12.51
C SER A 317 7.23 -11.23 13.08
N HIS A 318 7.72 -11.01 14.31
CA HIS A 318 8.72 -11.84 14.97
C HIS A 318 8.13 -12.83 16.01
N VAL A 319 6.81 -12.85 16.16
CA VAL A 319 6.14 -13.83 17.04
C VAL A 319 6.18 -15.21 16.41
N GLY A 320 6.84 -16.17 17.10
CA GLY A 320 6.95 -17.56 16.64
C GLY A 320 5.70 -18.42 16.86
N ILE A 321 4.76 -17.97 17.70
CA ILE A 321 3.53 -18.71 18.01
C ILE A 321 2.44 -18.30 17.03
N GLU A 322 2.07 -19.18 16.10
CA GLU A 322 1.17 -18.89 14.98
C GLU A 322 -0.19 -18.31 15.41
N HIS A 323 -0.84 -18.86 16.43
CA HIS A 323 -2.14 -18.35 16.89
C HIS A 323 -2.04 -16.93 17.46
N VAL A 324 -0.95 -16.63 18.18
CA VAL A 324 -0.70 -15.29 18.71
C VAL A 324 -0.43 -14.31 17.56
N LYS A 325 0.39 -14.72 16.59
CA LYS A 325 0.68 -13.91 15.39
C LYS A 325 -0.60 -13.58 14.62
N ARG A 326 -1.47 -14.55 14.38
CA ARG A 326 -2.77 -14.33 13.72
C ARG A 326 -3.65 -13.35 14.49
N ALA A 327 -3.78 -13.52 15.80
CA ALA A 327 -4.56 -12.60 16.63
C ALA A 327 -4.00 -11.17 16.60
N LEU A 328 -2.68 -11.00 16.73
CA LEU A 328 -2.02 -9.70 16.66
C LEU A 328 -2.16 -9.06 15.26
N THR A 329 -2.10 -9.84 14.19
CA THR A 329 -2.37 -9.35 12.83
C THR A 329 -3.79 -8.79 12.74
N GLY A 330 -4.77 -9.45 13.34
CA GLY A 330 -6.15 -8.95 13.45
C GLY A 330 -6.23 -7.61 14.21
N VAL A 331 -5.47 -7.44 15.29
CA VAL A 331 -5.40 -6.17 16.05
C VAL A 331 -4.77 -5.05 15.20
N VAL A 332 -3.67 -5.32 14.52
CA VAL A 332 -3.00 -4.37 13.62
C VAL A 332 -3.95 -3.93 12.50
N THR A 333 -4.64 -4.89 11.88
CA THR A 333 -5.62 -4.61 10.83
C THR A 333 -6.81 -3.79 11.36
N ALA A 334 -7.33 -4.11 12.54
CA ALA A 334 -8.39 -3.34 13.17
C ALA A 334 -7.96 -1.87 13.41
N SER A 335 -6.70 -1.65 13.81
CA SER A 335 -6.14 -0.30 13.97
C SER A 335 -6.09 0.46 12.65
N ALA A 336 -5.66 -0.17 11.54
CA ALA A 336 -5.64 0.45 10.23
C ALA A 336 -7.05 0.85 9.76
N LEU A 337 -8.01 -0.06 9.86
CA LEU A 337 -9.41 0.23 9.51
C LEU A 337 -10.02 1.31 10.40
N LEU A 338 -9.68 1.34 11.69
CA LEU A 338 -10.15 2.35 12.63
C LEU A 338 -9.60 3.74 12.26
N HIS A 339 -8.32 3.82 11.88
CA HIS A 339 -7.73 5.05 11.38
C HIS A 339 -8.45 5.56 10.12
N PHE A 340 -8.64 4.71 9.11
CA PHE A 340 -9.38 5.07 7.89
C PHE A 340 -10.82 5.52 8.21
N TYR A 341 -11.45 4.88 9.18
CA TYR A 341 -12.78 5.25 9.64
C TYR A 341 -12.81 6.64 10.28
N TYR A 342 -11.88 6.91 11.19
CA TYR A 342 -11.82 8.19 11.90
C TYR A 342 -11.53 9.34 10.95
N ASP A 343 -10.58 9.19 10.05
CA ASP A 343 -10.23 10.22 9.07
C ASP A 343 -11.41 10.62 8.18
N GLY A 344 -12.32 9.71 7.92
CA GLY A 344 -13.54 9.97 7.16
C GLY A 344 -14.47 11.04 7.77
N PHE A 345 -14.32 11.37 9.07
CA PHE A 345 -15.16 12.38 9.72
C PHE A 345 -14.43 13.37 10.63
N ILE A 346 -13.20 13.11 11.06
CA ILE A 346 -12.43 14.02 11.92
C ILE A 346 -11.89 15.23 11.13
N TRP A 347 -11.48 15.04 9.87
CA TRP A 347 -10.75 16.02 9.06
C TRP A 347 -11.62 16.82 8.08
N LYS A 348 -12.88 17.11 8.41
CA LYS A 348 -13.76 17.85 7.49
C LYS A 348 -13.41 19.34 7.44
N VAL A 349 -12.74 19.76 6.37
CA VAL A 349 -12.35 21.17 6.10
C VAL A 349 -13.55 22.15 6.14
N ARG A 350 -14.76 21.68 5.86
CA ARG A 350 -15.99 22.49 5.94
C ARG A 350 -16.44 22.82 7.37
N GLU A 351 -15.88 22.17 8.38
CA GLU A 351 -16.18 22.46 9.77
C GLU A 351 -15.38 23.68 10.23
N LYS A 352 -16.03 24.62 10.90
CA LYS A 352 -15.46 25.90 11.30
C LYS A 352 -14.15 25.73 12.08
N SER A 353 -14.12 24.83 13.06
CA SER A 353 -12.92 24.56 13.86
C SER A 353 -11.76 24.00 13.05
N THR A 354 -12.04 23.16 12.04
CA THR A 354 -11.03 22.62 11.14
C THR A 354 -10.51 23.68 10.18
N ALA A 355 -11.41 24.48 9.59
CA ALA A 355 -11.05 25.57 8.70
C ALA A 355 -10.18 26.62 9.41
N GLU A 356 -10.57 27.07 10.59
CA GLU A 356 -9.82 28.05 11.39
C GLU A 356 -8.42 27.54 11.78
N SER A 357 -8.30 26.26 12.14
CA SER A 357 -7.01 25.67 12.51
C SER A 357 -6.06 25.52 11.31
N LEU A 358 -6.60 25.40 10.10
CA LEU A 358 -5.84 25.43 8.85
C LEU A 358 -5.65 26.84 8.29
N GLY A 359 -6.14 27.88 8.98
CA GLY A 359 -6.07 29.28 8.52
C GLY A 359 -6.91 29.54 7.25
N ILE A 360 -8.03 28.84 7.11
CA ILE A 360 -8.98 29.03 6.00
C ILE A 360 -10.03 30.02 6.48
N THR A 361 -10.10 31.19 5.83
CA THR A 361 -11.10 32.21 6.09
C THR A 361 -12.21 32.12 5.04
N GLY A 362 -13.49 32.07 5.47
CA GLY A 362 -14.63 32.07 4.56
C GLY A 362 -15.26 30.72 4.25
N GLY A 363 -15.04 29.72 5.07
CA GLY A 363 -15.77 28.45 5.01
C GLY A 363 -17.25 28.67 5.31
N GLY A 364 -18.04 28.99 4.28
CA GLY A 364 -19.47 29.16 4.39
C GLY A 364 -20.13 27.85 4.81
N THR A 365 -21.02 27.93 5.79
CA THR A 365 -22.00 26.89 6.09
C THR A 365 -22.78 26.59 4.81
N SER A 366 -22.38 25.50 4.12
CA SER A 366 -23.26 24.94 3.10
C SER A 366 -24.58 24.62 3.79
N ALA A 367 -25.65 25.24 3.32
CA ALA A 367 -27.00 24.95 3.79
C ALA A 367 -27.14 23.41 3.83
N ALA A 368 -27.49 22.89 4.98
CA ALA A 368 -27.69 21.45 5.14
C ALA A 368 -28.76 21.02 4.15
N GLN A 369 -28.36 20.38 3.05
CA GLN A 369 -29.32 19.71 2.20
C GLN A 369 -30.11 18.75 3.11
N ARG A 370 -31.43 18.91 3.16
CA ARG A 370 -32.32 18.01 3.88
C ARG A 370 -32.07 16.59 3.33
N ALA A 371 -31.30 15.81 4.06
CA ALA A 371 -31.11 14.40 3.72
C ALA A 371 -32.43 13.68 4.00
N LEU A 372 -32.84 12.82 3.08
CA LEU A 372 -34.04 11.98 3.22
C LEU A 372 -33.96 11.06 4.45
N LEU A 373 -32.75 10.71 4.88
CA LEU A 373 -32.51 9.85 6.04
C LEU A 373 -31.67 10.58 7.10
N PRO A 374 -31.84 10.24 8.39
CA PRO A 374 -30.96 10.72 9.46
C PRO A 374 -29.48 10.42 9.17
N THR A 375 -28.57 11.27 9.61
CA THR A 375 -27.13 11.11 9.34
C THR A 375 -26.56 9.80 9.86
N TRP A 376 -27.08 9.25 10.96
CA TRP A 376 -26.65 7.97 11.50
C TRP A 376 -27.09 6.80 10.60
N ALA A 377 -28.30 6.86 10.04
CA ALA A 377 -28.82 5.82 9.14
C ALA A 377 -28.05 5.80 7.81
N LEU A 378 -27.78 6.98 7.21
CA LEU A 378 -26.92 7.11 6.03
C LEU A 378 -25.50 6.58 6.29
N HIS A 379 -24.98 6.83 7.49
CA HIS A 379 -23.68 6.34 7.91
C HIS A 379 -23.70 4.81 8.03
N GLY A 380 -24.69 4.24 8.73
CA GLY A 380 -24.85 2.80 8.85
C GLY A 380 -25.02 2.13 7.48
N LEU A 381 -25.85 2.68 6.59
CA LEU A 381 -26.05 2.16 5.24
C LEU A 381 -24.74 2.11 4.42
N LYS A 382 -23.94 3.19 4.47
CA LYS A 382 -22.64 3.22 3.80
C LYS A 382 -21.71 2.12 4.30
N TRP A 383 -21.60 1.94 5.61
CA TRP A 383 -20.76 0.91 6.22
C TRP A 383 -21.25 -0.51 5.90
N THR A 384 -22.55 -0.72 5.95
CA THR A 384 -23.14 -2.00 5.55
C THR A 384 -22.81 -2.30 4.08
N ALA A 385 -23.04 -1.36 3.18
CA ALA A 385 -22.80 -1.56 1.76
C ALA A 385 -21.33 -1.73 1.39
N THR A 386 -20.40 -0.98 2.03
CA THR A 386 -18.99 -0.95 1.63
C THR A 386 -18.08 -1.87 2.45
N PHE A 387 -18.52 -2.34 3.61
CA PHE A 387 -17.74 -3.20 4.49
C PHE A 387 -18.44 -4.53 4.78
N ILE A 388 -19.67 -4.50 5.36
CA ILE A 388 -20.33 -5.71 5.83
C ILE A 388 -20.75 -6.62 4.67
N VAL A 389 -21.42 -6.07 3.65
CA VAL A 389 -21.92 -6.87 2.51
C VAL A 389 -20.78 -7.54 1.74
N PRO A 390 -19.69 -6.84 1.33
CA PRO A 390 -18.56 -7.50 0.69
C PRO A 390 -17.90 -8.57 1.57
N LEU A 391 -17.72 -8.29 2.86
CA LEU A 391 -17.08 -9.21 3.79
C LEU A 391 -17.92 -10.49 3.99
N VAL A 392 -19.24 -10.35 4.16
CA VAL A 392 -20.16 -11.50 4.27
C VAL A 392 -20.20 -12.31 2.99
N ALA A 393 -20.22 -11.66 1.82
CA ALA A 393 -20.20 -12.36 0.54
C ALA A 393 -18.91 -13.17 0.36
N LEU A 394 -17.74 -12.56 0.61
CA LEU A 394 -16.44 -13.23 0.51
C LEU A 394 -16.31 -14.38 1.51
N CYS A 395 -16.76 -14.19 2.75
CA CYS A 395 -16.78 -15.25 3.76
C CYS A 395 -17.70 -16.41 3.34
N SER A 396 -18.91 -16.09 2.85
CA SER A 396 -19.86 -17.10 2.39
C SER A 396 -19.34 -17.94 1.22
N TRP A 397 -18.59 -17.32 0.30
CA TRP A 397 -17.93 -18.04 -0.79
C TRP A 397 -16.80 -18.92 -0.28
N GLN A 398 -15.95 -18.42 0.61
CA GLN A 398 -14.83 -19.18 1.18
C GLN A 398 -15.32 -20.42 1.95
N MET A 399 -16.45 -20.33 2.65
CA MET A 399 -17.05 -21.47 3.35
C MET A 399 -17.59 -22.57 2.41
N ARG A 400 -17.87 -22.26 1.14
CA ARG A 400 -18.24 -23.25 0.12
C ARG A 400 -17.04 -24.00 -0.46
N GLY A 401 -15.85 -23.55 -0.14
CA GLY A 401 -14.58 -24.07 -0.63
C GLY A 401 -14.12 -23.37 -1.92
N PRO A 402 -12.85 -22.97 -1.98
CA PRO A 402 -12.26 -22.41 -3.19
C PRO A 402 -12.07 -23.51 -4.26
N ALA A 403 -11.96 -23.10 -5.52
CA ALA A 403 -11.46 -23.96 -6.58
C ALA A 403 -10.03 -24.43 -6.30
N SER A 404 -9.56 -25.45 -7.01
CA SER A 404 -8.19 -25.92 -6.88
C SER A 404 -7.19 -24.79 -7.14
N GLU A 405 -6.04 -24.85 -6.51
CA GLU A 405 -5.01 -23.81 -6.69
C GLU A 405 -4.62 -23.63 -8.16
N ILE A 406 -4.51 -24.74 -8.89
CA ILE A 406 -4.16 -24.71 -10.31
C ILE A 406 -5.26 -24.07 -11.16
N ASP A 407 -6.54 -24.33 -10.88
CA ASP A 407 -7.63 -23.69 -11.58
C ASP A 407 -7.62 -22.17 -11.33
N ARG A 408 -7.40 -21.76 -10.07
CA ARG A 408 -7.31 -20.34 -9.71
C ARG A 408 -6.17 -19.64 -10.45
N ARG A 409 -4.96 -20.24 -10.48
CA ARG A 409 -3.82 -19.71 -11.22
C ARG A 409 -4.13 -19.60 -12.72
N GLY A 410 -4.76 -20.61 -13.30
CA GLY A 410 -5.21 -20.59 -14.70
C GLY A 410 -6.25 -19.51 -14.98
N TRP A 411 -7.19 -19.23 -14.05
CA TRP A 411 -8.16 -18.15 -14.21
C TRP A 411 -7.49 -16.77 -14.13
N VAL A 412 -6.52 -16.60 -13.23
CA VAL A 412 -5.78 -15.34 -13.09
C VAL A 412 -4.96 -15.06 -14.34
N SER A 413 -4.21 -16.03 -14.87
CA SER A 413 -3.43 -15.87 -16.10
C SER A 413 -4.33 -15.59 -17.31
N ALA A 414 -5.47 -16.27 -17.42
CA ALA A 414 -6.45 -16.01 -18.49
C ALA A 414 -7.08 -14.60 -18.41
N ASN A 415 -7.24 -14.05 -17.21
CA ASN A 415 -7.74 -12.69 -17.01
C ASN A 415 -6.70 -11.61 -17.32
N LEU A 416 -5.41 -11.95 -17.27
CA LEU A 416 -4.27 -11.07 -17.51
C LEU A 416 -3.30 -11.71 -18.52
N PRO A 417 -3.74 -11.90 -19.79
CA PRO A 417 -3.04 -12.74 -20.76
C PRO A 417 -1.71 -12.14 -21.27
N ARG A 418 -1.36 -10.92 -20.86
CA ARG A 418 -0.09 -10.27 -21.21
C ARG A 418 0.94 -10.33 -20.09
N SER A 419 0.61 -10.94 -18.96
CA SER A 419 1.51 -11.04 -17.81
C SER A 419 2.38 -12.30 -17.90
N GLY A 420 3.62 -12.16 -18.32
CA GLY A 420 4.61 -13.25 -18.29
C GLY A 420 4.76 -13.87 -16.91
N TYR A 421 4.79 -13.05 -15.87
CA TYR A 421 4.85 -13.49 -14.48
C TYR A 421 3.70 -14.44 -14.08
N LEU A 422 2.45 -14.12 -14.45
CA LEU A 422 1.30 -14.95 -14.11
C LEU A 422 1.27 -16.27 -14.89
N HIS A 423 1.68 -16.23 -16.15
CA HIS A 423 1.88 -17.46 -16.94
C HIS A 423 2.96 -18.34 -16.33
N GLY A 424 4.09 -17.76 -15.90
CA GLY A 424 5.15 -18.48 -15.18
C GLY A 424 4.65 -19.12 -13.87
N LYS A 425 3.87 -18.42 -13.07
CA LYS A 425 3.24 -18.97 -11.84
C LYS A 425 2.27 -20.12 -12.15
N TYR A 426 1.49 -19.99 -13.20
CA TYR A 426 0.58 -21.06 -13.63
C TYR A 426 1.36 -22.27 -14.12
N ALA A 427 2.40 -22.05 -14.93
CA ALA A 427 3.31 -23.09 -15.40
C ALA A 427 3.97 -23.87 -14.23
N ALA A 428 4.45 -23.16 -13.21
CA ALA A 428 5.03 -23.77 -12.02
C ALA A 428 4.02 -24.68 -11.29
N GLY A 429 2.77 -24.24 -11.18
CA GLY A 429 1.71 -25.08 -10.61
C GLY A 429 1.41 -26.33 -11.44
N LEU A 430 1.41 -26.22 -12.77
CA LEU A 430 1.25 -27.36 -13.68
C LEU A 430 2.40 -28.36 -13.56
N ALA A 431 3.65 -27.87 -13.49
CA ALA A 431 4.84 -28.69 -13.32
C ALA A 431 4.82 -29.45 -11.99
N GLN A 432 4.43 -28.81 -10.89
CA GLN A 432 4.26 -29.47 -9.58
C GLN A 432 3.22 -30.60 -9.60
N GLN A 433 2.22 -30.55 -10.49
CA GLN A 433 1.25 -31.62 -10.70
C GLN A 433 1.73 -32.70 -11.70
N GLY A 434 2.98 -32.61 -12.18
CA GLY A 434 3.50 -33.51 -13.19
C GLY A 434 2.95 -33.29 -14.61
N ARG A 435 2.21 -32.18 -14.83
CA ARG A 435 1.64 -31.81 -16.14
C ARG A 435 2.69 -31.06 -16.97
N LEU A 436 3.77 -31.76 -17.35
CA LEU A 436 4.98 -31.15 -17.90
C LEU A 436 4.75 -30.44 -19.24
N GLU A 437 4.02 -31.06 -20.18
CA GLU A 437 3.77 -30.47 -21.50
C GLU A 437 2.92 -29.17 -21.43
N PRO A 438 1.82 -29.10 -20.65
CA PRO A 438 1.15 -27.82 -20.41
C PRO A 438 2.04 -26.80 -19.71
N ALA A 439 2.88 -27.22 -18.76
CA ALA A 439 3.78 -26.32 -18.05
C ALA A 439 4.81 -25.68 -19.01
N MET A 440 5.39 -26.47 -19.91
CA MET A 440 6.34 -25.97 -20.91
C MET A 440 5.71 -24.88 -21.78
N ARG A 441 4.51 -25.11 -22.32
CA ARG A 441 3.81 -24.11 -23.14
C ARG A 441 3.56 -22.79 -22.39
N GLU A 442 3.19 -22.88 -21.13
CA GLU A 442 2.95 -21.69 -20.32
C GLU A 442 4.26 -20.95 -19.96
N TYR A 443 5.37 -21.70 -19.73
CA TYR A 443 6.69 -21.08 -19.54
C TYR A 443 7.19 -20.43 -20.84
N GLU A 444 7.03 -21.08 -21.98
CA GLU A 444 7.39 -20.50 -23.28
C GLU A 444 6.60 -19.22 -23.56
N LEU A 445 5.29 -19.21 -23.27
CA LEU A 445 4.46 -18.02 -23.37
C LEU A 445 4.92 -16.93 -22.39
N ALA A 446 5.27 -17.30 -21.16
CA ALA A 446 5.81 -16.37 -20.17
C ALA A 446 7.08 -15.69 -20.68
N LEU A 447 7.98 -16.45 -21.30
CA LEU A 447 9.24 -15.96 -21.88
C LEU A 447 9.06 -15.17 -23.18
N GLN A 448 8.01 -15.44 -23.96
CA GLN A 448 7.64 -14.60 -25.11
C GLN A 448 7.15 -13.22 -24.64
N LEU A 449 6.46 -13.15 -23.50
CA LEU A 449 5.95 -11.91 -22.93
C LEU A 449 7.01 -11.13 -22.16
N ASP A 450 7.85 -11.84 -21.41
CA ASP A 450 8.99 -11.29 -20.68
C ASP A 450 10.24 -12.19 -20.83
N PRO A 451 11.10 -11.89 -21.82
CA PRO A 451 12.31 -12.68 -22.08
C PRO A 451 13.37 -12.64 -20.98
N LYS A 452 13.18 -11.83 -19.93
CA LYS A 452 14.11 -11.73 -18.80
C LYS A 452 13.55 -12.30 -17.51
N LEU A 453 12.40 -12.98 -17.57
CA LEU A 453 11.77 -13.56 -16.39
C LEU A 453 12.57 -14.77 -15.89
N ALA A 454 13.45 -14.52 -14.90
CA ALA A 454 14.36 -15.52 -14.34
C ALA A 454 13.63 -16.77 -13.85
N GLU A 455 12.52 -16.62 -13.15
CA GLU A 455 11.72 -17.72 -12.62
C GLU A 455 11.12 -18.60 -13.72
N ALA A 456 10.79 -18.03 -14.88
CA ALA A 456 10.29 -18.81 -16.01
C ALA A 456 11.40 -19.59 -16.70
N HIS A 457 12.57 -18.99 -16.89
CA HIS A 457 13.75 -19.72 -17.38
C HIS A 457 14.13 -20.84 -16.42
N TYR A 458 14.23 -20.58 -15.13
CA TYR A 458 14.51 -21.59 -14.11
C TYR A 458 13.47 -22.73 -14.13
N GLY A 459 12.17 -22.38 -14.18
CA GLY A 459 11.09 -23.36 -14.21
C GLY A 459 11.13 -24.25 -15.47
N LEU A 460 11.37 -23.65 -16.64
CA LEU A 460 11.51 -24.39 -17.90
C LEU A 460 12.76 -25.27 -17.89
N GLY A 461 13.88 -24.77 -17.36
CA GLY A 461 15.10 -25.54 -17.14
C GLY A 461 14.84 -26.78 -16.27
N ASN A 462 14.09 -26.65 -15.19
CA ASN A 462 13.72 -27.81 -14.34
C ASN A 462 12.89 -28.85 -15.12
N VAL A 463 11.88 -28.40 -15.88
CA VAL A 463 11.05 -29.32 -16.68
C VAL A 463 11.88 -30.06 -17.75
N LEU A 464 12.79 -29.35 -18.43
CA LEU A 464 13.67 -29.93 -19.44
C LEU A 464 14.66 -30.93 -18.82
N ARG A 465 15.24 -30.60 -17.66
CA ARG A 465 16.10 -31.51 -16.90
C ARG A 465 15.37 -32.80 -16.52
N ASP A 466 14.14 -32.68 -16.05
CA ASP A 466 13.31 -33.82 -15.65
C ASP A 466 12.93 -34.70 -16.86
N GLN A 467 12.94 -34.14 -18.08
CA GLN A 467 12.84 -34.86 -19.35
C GLN A 467 14.20 -35.38 -19.87
N ALA A 468 15.28 -35.26 -19.09
CA ALA A 468 16.65 -35.59 -19.47
C ALA A 468 17.19 -34.78 -20.69
N LYS A 469 16.61 -33.63 -20.97
CA LYS A 469 17.10 -32.69 -21.99
C LYS A 469 18.08 -31.71 -21.34
N PHE A 470 19.31 -32.19 -21.07
CA PHE A 470 20.24 -31.46 -20.21
C PHE A 470 20.79 -30.18 -20.86
N ASP A 471 21.21 -30.22 -22.15
CA ASP A 471 21.78 -29.04 -22.81
C ASP A 471 20.79 -27.87 -22.88
N PRO A 472 19.51 -28.03 -23.31
CA PRO A 472 18.53 -26.95 -23.22
C PRO A 472 18.27 -26.49 -21.78
N ALA A 473 18.29 -27.42 -20.80
CA ALA A 473 18.09 -27.03 -19.39
C ALA A 473 19.21 -26.11 -18.89
N ILE A 474 20.47 -26.45 -19.22
CA ILE A 474 21.64 -25.62 -18.89
C ILE A 474 21.49 -24.23 -19.46
N SER A 475 21.16 -24.10 -20.77
CA SER A 475 20.96 -22.79 -21.39
C SER A 475 19.91 -21.96 -20.66
N HIS A 476 18.81 -22.58 -20.24
CA HIS A 476 17.77 -21.86 -19.49
C HIS A 476 18.21 -21.49 -18.07
N TYR A 477 19.01 -22.29 -17.37
CA TYR A 477 19.58 -21.92 -16.09
C TYR A 477 20.58 -20.76 -16.21
N GLU A 478 21.39 -20.74 -17.27
CA GLU A 478 22.27 -19.61 -17.58
C GLU A 478 21.49 -18.33 -17.88
N ASP A 479 20.38 -18.44 -18.61
CA ASP A 479 19.48 -17.31 -18.85
C ASP A 479 18.86 -16.79 -17.55
N ALA A 480 18.44 -17.68 -16.64
CA ALA A 480 17.95 -17.31 -15.32
C ALA A 480 19.03 -16.58 -14.51
N LEU A 481 20.28 -17.07 -14.54
CA LEU A 481 21.43 -16.44 -13.87
C LEU A 481 21.83 -15.10 -14.51
N ARG A 482 21.66 -14.93 -15.83
CA ARG A 482 21.85 -13.61 -16.47
C ARG A 482 20.85 -12.56 -15.95
N ALA A 483 19.63 -12.97 -15.63
CA ALA A 483 18.61 -12.10 -15.09
C ALA A 483 18.76 -11.88 -13.58
N ASP A 484 19.15 -12.92 -12.82
CA ASP A 484 19.40 -12.86 -11.37
C ASP A 484 20.69 -13.62 -10.99
N PRO A 485 21.86 -12.93 -11.07
CA PRO A 485 23.18 -13.55 -10.83
C PRO A 485 23.45 -13.95 -9.38
N ASN A 486 22.62 -13.52 -8.45
CA ASN A 486 22.84 -13.76 -7.01
C ASN A 486 21.89 -14.81 -6.43
N ASN A 487 21.25 -15.61 -7.26
CA ASN A 487 20.33 -16.64 -6.83
C ASN A 487 21.08 -17.99 -6.66
N GLY A 488 21.34 -18.36 -5.41
CA GLY A 488 22.06 -19.59 -5.10
C GLY A 488 21.34 -20.88 -5.56
N GLU A 489 20.01 -20.88 -5.65
CA GLU A 489 19.24 -22.03 -6.14
C GLU A 489 19.45 -22.24 -7.65
N TYR A 490 19.55 -21.16 -8.44
CA TYR A 490 19.81 -21.26 -9.88
C TYR A 490 21.20 -21.83 -10.15
N HIS A 491 22.23 -21.34 -9.43
CA HIS A 491 23.58 -21.93 -9.47
C HIS A 491 23.57 -23.41 -9.08
N PHE A 492 22.82 -23.75 -8.04
CA PHE A 492 22.74 -25.14 -7.57
C PHE A 492 22.13 -26.06 -8.63
N ARG A 493 21.02 -25.68 -9.27
CA ARG A 493 20.38 -26.51 -10.31
C ARG A 493 21.22 -26.63 -11.59
N LEU A 494 21.89 -25.53 -11.96
CA LEU A 494 22.87 -25.60 -13.06
C LEU A 494 23.96 -26.60 -12.76
N ALA A 495 24.55 -26.52 -11.58
CA ALA A 495 25.59 -27.44 -11.14
C ALA A 495 25.15 -28.90 -11.12
N GLU A 496 23.96 -29.21 -10.55
CA GLU A 496 23.40 -30.56 -10.57
C GLU A 496 23.26 -31.12 -12.01
N THR A 497 22.87 -30.24 -12.93
CA THR A 497 22.68 -30.63 -14.34
C THR A 497 24.02 -30.85 -15.04
N LEU A 498 25.01 -29.98 -14.79
CA LEU A 498 26.38 -30.13 -15.28
C LEU A 498 27.05 -31.45 -14.79
N LEU A 499 26.84 -31.78 -13.49
CA LEU A 499 27.32 -33.09 -12.96
C LEU A 499 26.70 -34.29 -13.67
N ARG A 500 25.43 -34.19 -14.08
CA ARG A 500 24.73 -35.25 -14.81
C ARG A 500 25.34 -35.56 -16.17
N ILE A 501 25.93 -34.57 -16.84
CA ILE A 501 26.59 -34.71 -18.14
C ILE A 501 28.11 -34.81 -18.05
N GLY A 502 28.68 -34.84 -16.83
CA GLY A 502 30.10 -35.01 -16.58
C GLY A 502 30.97 -33.77 -16.67
N HIS A 503 30.36 -32.57 -16.71
CA HIS A 503 31.07 -31.27 -16.69
C HIS A 503 31.46 -30.91 -15.27
N ASN A 504 32.32 -31.69 -14.64
CA ASN A 504 32.60 -31.63 -13.21
C ASN A 504 33.30 -30.33 -12.79
N ASP A 505 34.19 -29.77 -13.63
CA ASP A 505 34.91 -28.54 -13.28
C ASP A 505 33.99 -27.30 -13.29
N GLU A 506 33.13 -27.22 -14.30
CA GLU A 506 32.10 -26.14 -14.36
C GLU A 506 31.11 -26.26 -13.20
N ALA A 507 30.64 -27.47 -12.91
CA ALA A 507 29.76 -27.74 -11.80
C ALA A 507 30.36 -27.35 -10.45
N LEU A 508 31.66 -27.53 -10.25
CA LEU A 508 32.34 -27.16 -9.01
C LEU A 508 32.29 -25.64 -8.77
N VAL A 509 32.49 -24.83 -9.81
CA VAL A 509 32.38 -23.36 -9.74
C VAL A 509 30.96 -22.93 -9.37
N GLU A 510 29.98 -23.59 -9.99
CA GLU A 510 28.58 -23.27 -9.73
C GLU A 510 28.13 -23.71 -8.32
N LEU A 511 28.65 -24.83 -7.79
CA LEU A 511 28.41 -25.25 -6.40
C LEU A 511 29.05 -24.33 -5.38
N GLU A 512 30.25 -23.81 -5.66
CA GLU A 512 30.89 -22.80 -4.81
C GLU A 512 30.02 -21.54 -4.71
N ASN A 513 29.52 -21.04 -5.86
CA ASN A 513 28.61 -19.89 -5.91
C ASN A 513 27.31 -20.20 -5.16
N ALA A 514 26.71 -21.35 -5.33
CA ALA A 514 25.51 -21.77 -4.65
C ALA A 514 25.68 -21.79 -3.12
N ALA A 515 26.77 -22.39 -2.62
CA ALA A 515 27.09 -22.46 -1.19
C ALA A 515 27.34 -21.05 -0.60
N ARG A 516 28.08 -20.20 -1.33
CA ARG A 516 28.37 -18.83 -0.93
C ARG A 516 27.12 -17.96 -0.87
N LEU A 517 26.21 -18.11 -1.84
CA LEU A 517 24.98 -17.30 -1.96
C LEU A 517 23.84 -17.84 -1.07
N SER A 518 23.92 -19.12 -0.65
CA SER A 518 22.94 -19.75 0.24
C SER A 518 23.56 -20.26 1.54
N PRO A 519 24.22 -19.42 2.36
CA PRO A 519 25.07 -19.86 3.48
C PRO A 519 24.29 -20.52 4.63
N LYS A 520 22.98 -20.49 4.62
CA LYS A 520 22.10 -21.10 5.63
C LYS A 520 21.35 -22.33 5.12
N VAL A 521 21.67 -22.81 3.93
CA VAL A 521 21.02 -23.98 3.31
C VAL A 521 22.04 -25.12 3.23
N ALA A 522 21.75 -26.24 3.88
CA ALA A 522 22.68 -27.36 3.97
C ALA A 522 22.98 -28.06 2.62
N THR A 523 21.99 -28.13 1.72
CA THR A 523 22.08 -28.89 0.46
C THR A 523 23.18 -28.41 -0.50
N PRO A 524 23.37 -27.12 -0.79
CA PRO A 524 24.48 -26.64 -1.60
C PRO A 524 25.85 -26.96 -0.99
N HIS A 525 26.01 -26.78 0.34
CA HIS A 525 27.26 -27.14 1.03
C HIS A 525 27.59 -28.62 0.94
N LEU A 526 26.59 -29.49 1.09
CA LEU A 526 26.77 -30.94 0.94
C LEU A 526 27.16 -31.32 -0.49
N ALA A 527 26.47 -30.75 -1.49
CA ALA A 527 26.79 -31.03 -2.89
C ALA A 527 28.20 -30.55 -3.27
N TYR A 528 28.59 -29.37 -2.78
CA TYR A 528 29.92 -28.81 -2.97
C TYR A 528 30.99 -29.67 -2.30
N ALA A 529 30.74 -30.13 -1.06
CA ALA A 529 31.64 -31.07 -0.38
C ALA A 529 31.84 -32.39 -1.18
N ASN A 530 30.77 -32.97 -1.72
CA ASN A 530 30.83 -34.18 -2.53
C ASN A 530 31.62 -33.95 -3.82
N ALA A 531 31.44 -32.84 -4.51
CA ALA A 531 32.17 -32.49 -5.71
C ALA A 531 33.68 -32.28 -5.43
N LEU A 532 34.01 -31.58 -4.33
CA LEU A 532 35.39 -31.43 -3.87
C LEU A 532 36.06 -32.77 -3.55
N ALA A 533 35.34 -33.66 -2.87
CA ALA A 533 35.85 -35.02 -2.55
C ALA A 533 36.12 -35.84 -3.80
N SER A 534 35.27 -35.79 -4.82
CA SER A 534 35.47 -36.48 -6.11
C SER A 534 36.70 -35.96 -6.87
N GLN A 535 37.14 -34.73 -6.61
CA GLN A 535 38.38 -34.16 -7.17
C GLN A 535 39.59 -34.35 -6.25
N GLY A 536 39.48 -35.09 -5.15
CA GLY A 536 40.59 -35.35 -4.22
C GLY A 536 40.87 -34.17 -3.26
N ARG A 537 40.10 -33.12 -3.25
CA ARG A 537 40.21 -31.94 -2.35
C ARG A 537 39.60 -32.26 -0.97
N THR A 538 40.17 -33.24 -0.29
CA THR A 538 39.57 -33.82 0.93
C THR A 538 39.44 -32.86 2.10
N ALA A 539 40.42 -31.94 2.29
CA ALA A 539 40.37 -30.97 3.37
C ALA A 539 39.24 -29.96 3.17
N ASP A 540 39.08 -29.42 1.96
CA ASP A 540 38.01 -28.49 1.61
C ASP A 540 36.64 -29.16 1.69
N ALA A 541 36.56 -30.42 1.21
CA ALA A 541 35.35 -31.22 1.30
C ALA A 541 34.89 -31.45 2.75
N GLN A 542 35.83 -31.73 3.66
CA GLN A 542 35.50 -31.88 5.09
C GLN A 542 34.98 -30.58 5.73
N ALA A 543 35.56 -29.42 5.35
CA ALA A 543 35.14 -28.14 5.85
C ALA A 543 33.69 -27.80 5.42
N GLU A 544 33.38 -28.02 4.14
CA GLU A 544 32.00 -27.75 3.63
C GLU A 544 30.99 -28.78 4.15
N TYR A 545 31.40 -30.04 4.33
CA TYR A 545 30.58 -31.09 4.95
C TYR A 545 30.26 -30.75 6.42
N ALA A 546 31.23 -30.23 7.16
CA ALA A 546 31.00 -29.77 8.55
C ALA A 546 29.94 -28.64 8.62
N LYS A 547 30.01 -27.69 7.70
CA LYS A 547 28.98 -26.63 7.59
C LYS A 547 27.58 -27.23 7.28
N ALA A 548 27.52 -28.16 6.34
CA ALA A 548 26.27 -28.85 6.01
C ALA A 548 25.67 -29.58 7.21
N LEU A 549 26.49 -30.24 8.04
CA LEU A 549 26.08 -30.94 9.26
C LEU A 549 25.63 -29.96 10.38
N GLU A 550 26.28 -28.80 10.49
CA GLU A 550 25.88 -27.76 11.43
C GLU A 550 24.48 -27.24 11.09
N LEU A 551 24.19 -27.07 9.79
CA LEU A 551 22.90 -26.60 9.31
C LEU A 551 21.80 -27.68 9.35
N ASP A 552 22.15 -28.95 9.05
CA ASP A 552 21.23 -30.07 9.17
C ASP A 552 21.95 -31.31 9.73
N PRO A 553 21.89 -31.60 11.02
CA PRO A 553 22.50 -32.74 11.67
C PRO A 553 22.04 -34.13 11.15
N LYS A 554 20.87 -34.20 10.47
CA LYS A 554 20.36 -35.45 9.89
C LYS A 554 21.20 -35.95 8.73
N LEU A 555 22.00 -35.07 8.11
CA LEU A 555 22.93 -35.44 7.04
C LEU A 555 24.13 -36.27 7.50
N ALA A 556 24.32 -36.48 8.80
CA ALA A 556 25.38 -37.35 9.34
C ALA A 556 25.37 -38.77 8.77
N SER A 557 24.20 -39.26 8.34
CA SER A 557 24.05 -40.56 7.67
C SER A 557 24.46 -40.58 6.19
N THR A 558 24.70 -39.39 5.58
CA THR A 558 25.03 -39.23 4.14
C THR A 558 26.50 -38.91 3.90
N ARG A 559 27.40 -39.36 4.82
CA ARG A 559 28.83 -39.08 4.76
C ARG A 559 29.40 -39.33 3.37
N PRO A 560 30.19 -38.40 2.80
CA PRO A 560 30.89 -38.61 1.55
C PRO A 560 31.73 -39.90 1.69
N ARG A 561 31.58 -40.86 0.77
CA ARG A 561 32.48 -42.00 0.69
C ARG A 561 33.82 -41.50 0.16
N PRO A 562 34.94 -41.88 0.80
CA PRO A 562 36.27 -41.46 0.37
C PRO A 562 36.60 -41.96 -1.04
#